data_b3f80ffbf777fb1a8d592e53aae8a988
#
_entry.id   b3f80ffbf777fb1a8d592e53aae8a988
#
_cell.length_a   1.000
_cell.length_b   1.000
_cell.length_c   1.000
_cell.angle_alpha   90.00
_cell.angle_beta   90.00
_cell.angle_gamma   90.00
#
_symmetry.space_group_name_H-M   'P 1'
#
loop_
_entity.id
_entity.type
_entity.pdbx_description
1 polymer ?
#
loop_
_entity_poly.entity_id
_entity_poly.type
_entity_poly.pdbx_seq_one_letter_code
_entity_poly.pdbx_strand_id
1 'polypeptide(L)'
;DRVEVDAFIRNFSSVFIPKVLGANNNDDFIDSTNTEYVMQRIRRLYLQDSTVTIVLLGNCTHARRYIDWEIKSSLRAGSNLPNGLMGISLPSTNNKVNLPERFESNWVQGHAHCYAKFWNYPTSTRDLQDWIEDAQESRLTRAYLINNSDGMKRYNGKCKKCGETH
;
A
#
# COMPACT_ATOMS: atom_id res chain seq x y z
N ASP A 1 -14.14 -2.00 6.69
CA ASP A 1 -12.65 -1.94 6.67
C ASP A 1 -12.07 -0.90 7.66
N ARG A 2 -12.73 0.29 7.86
CA ARG A 2 -12.17 1.35 8.73
C ARG A 2 -11.93 0.89 10.17
N VAL A 3 -12.88 0.21 10.76
CA VAL A 3 -12.77 -0.32 12.14
C VAL A 3 -11.58 -1.28 12.28
N GLU A 4 -11.32 -2.10 11.25
CA GLU A 4 -10.19 -3.03 11.25
C GLU A 4 -8.86 -2.31 11.06
N VAL A 5 -8.82 -1.24 10.25
CA VAL A 5 -7.64 -0.38 10.10
C VAL A 5 -7.28 0.28 11.43
N ASP A 6 -8.28 0.83 12.12
CA ASP A 6 -8.08 1.46 13.43
C ASP A 6 -7.65 0.43 14.49
N ALA A 7 -8.18 -0.80 14.42
CA ALA A 7 -7.76 -1.90 15.28
C ALA A 7 -6.31 -2.31 14.99
N PHE A 8 -5.93 -2.42 13.72
CA PHE A 8 -4.55 -2.72 13.33
C PHE A 8 -3.57 -1.69 13.90
N ILE A 9 -3.88 -0.41 13.73
CA ILE A 9 -3.04 0.67 14.25
C ILE A 9 -2.90 0.56 15.77
N ARG A 10 -3.99 0.38 16.51
CA ARG A 10 -3.95 0.25 17.98
C ARG A 10 -3.15 -0.97 18.42
N ASN A 11 -3.34 -2.10 17.78
CA ASN A 11 -2.70 -3.37 18.18
C ASN A 11 -1.19 -3.38 17.94
N PHE A 12 -0.73 -2.63 16.94
CA PHE A 12 0.66 -2.67 16.48
C PHE A 12 1.39 -1.32 16.57
N SER A 13 0.82 -0.33 17.26
CA SER A 13 1.43 1.02 17.42
C SER A 13 2.81 1.03 18.08
N SER A 14 3.19 -0.05 18.76
CA SER A 14 4.53 -0.20 19.35
C SER A 14 5.61 -0.53 18.31
N VAL A 15 5.23 -0.99 17.11
CA VAL A 15 6.17 -1.46 16.08
C VAL A 15 6.49 -0.39 15.05
N PHE A 16 5.57 0.55 14.81
CA PHE A 16 5.73 1.59 13.78
C PHE A 16 4.99 2.87 14.15
N ILE A 17 5.40 3.99 13.56
CA ILE A 17 4.69 5.27 13.65
C ILE A 17 3.79 5.40 12.42
N PRO A 18 2.46 5.29 12.58
CA PRO A 18 1.55 5.31 11.45
C PRO A 18 1.40 6.70 10.83
N LYS A 19 1.50 6.79 9.51
CA LYS A 19 0.98 7.89 8.71
C LYS A 19 -0.15 7.32 7.84
N VAL A 20 -1.40 7.70 8.15
CA VAL A 20 -2.58 7.12 7.49
C VAL A 20 -3.08 8.06 6.41
N LEU A 21 -3.09 7.59 5.17
CA LEU A 21 -3.70 8.28 4.05
C LEU A 21 -5.21 8.10 4.05
N GLY A 22 -5.96 9.14 3.70
CA GLY A 22 -7.41 9.09 3.63
C GLY A 22 -8.10 8.88 4.99
N ALA A 23 -7.40 9.23 6.08
CA ALA A 23 -7.91 9.03 7.43
C ALA A 23 -9.00 10.03 7.83
N ASN A 24 -8.95 11.24 7.28
CA ASN A 24 -9.90 12.29 7.58
C ASN A 24 -10.80 12.58 6.38
N ASN A 25 -12.09 12.84 6.63
CA ASN A 25 -13.04 13.27 5.60
C ASN A 25 -12.67 14.64 4.97
N ASN A 26 -11.72 15.35 5.57
CA ASN A 26 -11.16 16.62 5.09
C ASN A 26 -9.79 16.45 4.42
N ASP A 27 -9.28 15.23 4.26
CA ASP A 27 -8.10 15.01 3.43
C ASP A 27 -8.47 15.46 2.02
N ASP A 28 -7.83 16.51 1.58
CA ASP A 28 -8.00 17.16 0.29
C ASP A 28 -7.83 16.08 -0.79
N PHE A 29 -8.95 15.47 -1.21
CA PHE A 29 -8.94 14.53 -2.31
C PHE A 29 -8.40 15.29 -3.51
N ILE A 30 -7.21 14.92 -3.93
CA ILE A 30 -6.52 15.59 -5.00
C ILE A 30 -7.27 15.25 -6.29
N ASP A 31 -8.27 16.04 -6.61
CA ASP A 31 -8.99 15.92 -7.87
C ASP A 31 -8.24 16.69 -8.96
N SER A 32 -7.19 16.08 -9.46
CA SER A 32 -6.37 16.63 -10.53
C SER A 32 -6.10 15.57 -11.59
N THR A 33 -6.16 15.96 -12.85
CA THR A 33 -5.74 15.14 -13.99
C THR A 33 -4.22 15.15 -14.20
N ASN A 34 -3.51 16.05 -13.52
CA ASN A 34 -2.06 16.13 -13.58
C ASN A 34 -1.43 15.08 -12.64
N THR A 35 -1.06 13.95 -13.22
CA THR A 35 -0.44 12.82 -12.53
C THR A 35 0.79 13.22 -11.69
N GLU A 36 1.64 14.07 -12.23
CA GLU A 36 2.86 14.50 -11.55
C GLU A 36 2.55 15.31 -10.29
N TYR A 37 1.62 16.25 -10.40
CA TYR A 37 1.15 17.06 -9.27
C TYR A 37 0.56 16.18 -8.16
N VAL A 38 -0.30 15.21 -8.52
CA VAL A 38 -0.91 14.28 -7.56
C VAL A 38 0.16 13.49 -6.82
N MET A 39 1.12 12.91 -7.55
CA MET A 39 2.19 12.12 -6.94
C MET A 39 3.09 12.96 -6.02
N GLN A 40 3.46 14.17 -6.45
CA GLN A 40 4.27 15.07 -5.61
C GLN A 40 3.54 15.44 -4.31
N ARG A 41 2.23 15.69 -4.39
CA ARG A 41 1.43 16.03 -3.21
C ARG A 41 1.31 14.87 -2.24
N ILE A 42 1.03 13.66 -2.72
CA ILE A 42 1.02 12.44 -1.89
C ILE A 42 2.38 12.25 -1.22
N ARG A 43 3.48 12.36 -1.95
CA ARG A 43 4.83 12.21 -1.38
C ARG A 43 5.12 13.25 -0.31
N ARG A 44 4.81 14.50 -0.56
CA ARG A 44 5.09 15.60 0.39
C ARG A 44 4.26 15.50 1.65
N LEU A 45 2.98 15.15 1.54
CA LEU A 45 2.08 15.14 2.69
C LEU A 45 2.19 13.88 3.53
N TYR A 46 2.46 12.72 2.91
CA TYR A 46 2.29 11.42 3.56
C TYR A 46 3.53 10.53 3.54
N LEU A 47 4.40 10.66 2.53
CA LEU A 47 5.52 9.75 2.34
C LEU A 47 6.89 10.35 2.66
N GLN A 48 6.98 11.65 2.96
CA GLN A 48 8.25 12.37 3.06
C GLN A 48 9.26 11.68 4.00
N ASP A 49 8.83 11.24 5.16
CA ASP A 49 9.69 10.57 6.16
C ASP A 49 9.29 9.10 6.36
N SER A 50 8.59 8.54 5.38
CA SER A 50 8.16 7.14 5.41
C SER A 50 9.18 6.25 4.70
N THR A 51 9.40 5.06 5.25
CA THR A 51 10.30 4.06 4.67
C THR A 51 9.58 2.83 4.13
N VAL A 52 8.39 2.54 4.64
CA VAL A 52 7.58 1.40 4.23
C VAL A 52 6.14 1.84 3.99
N THR A 53 5.55 1.34 2.93
CA THR A 53 4.12 1.47 2.63
C THR A 53 3.44 0.14 2.94
N ILE A 54 2.51 0.17 3.90
CA ILE A 54 1.67 -0.97 4.27
C ILE A 54 0.30 -0.79 3.64
N VAL A 55 -0.06 -1.67 2.71
CA VAL A 55 -1.41 -1.68 2.12
C VAL A 55 -2.28 -2.65 2.90
N LEU A 56 -3.23 -2.13 3.68
CA LEU A 56 -4.22 -2.94 4.37
C LEU A 56 -5.32 -3.37 3.38
N LEU A 57 -5.38 -4.65 3.10
CA LEU A 57 -6.17 -5.23 2.02
C LEU A 57 -7.52 -5.73 2.56
N GLY A 58 -8.54 -4.90 2.37
CA GLY A 58 -9.93 -5.27 2.57
C GLY A 58 -10.59 -5.79 1.28
N ASN A 59 -11.89 -6.06 1.36
CA ASN A 59 -12.64 -6.68 0.26
C ASN A 59 -12.64 -5.87 -1.06
N CYS A 60 -12.64 -4.54 -0.98
CA CYS A 60 -12.75 -3.65 -2.14
C CYS A 60 -11.51 -2.79 -2.38
N THR A 61 -10.43 -2.99 -1.64
CA THR A 61 -9.19 -2.20 -1.73
C THR A 61 -8.62 -2.18 -3.16
N HIS A 62 -8.66 -3.33 -3.86
CA HIS A 62 -8.15 -3.47 -5.23
C HIS A 62 -8.86 -2.58 -6.26
N ALA A 63 -10.10 -2.17 -6.01
CA ALA A 63 -10.90 -1.38 -6.93
C ALA A 63 -10.67 0.13 -6.82
N ARG A 64 -10.03 0.59 -5.76
CA ARG A 64 -9.88 2.01 -5.45
C ARG A 64 -8.70 2.65 -6.19
N ARG A 65 -8.95 3.71 -6.96
CA ARG A 65 -7.91 4.46 -7.69
C ARG A 65 -6.85 5.08 -6.76
N TYR A 66 -7.27 5.56 -5.59
CA TYR A 66 -6.35 6.19 -4.64
C TYR A 66 -5.28 5.22 -4.11
N ILE A 67 -5.63 3.96 -3.91
CA ILE A 67 -4.67 2.92 -3.52
C ILE A 67 -3.60 2.73 -4.61
N ASP A 68 -3.99 2.74 -5.89
CA ASP A 68 -3.03 2.72 -7.00
C ASP A 68 -2.10 3.94 -6.98
N TRP A 69 -2.64 5.12 -6.71
CA TRP A 69 -1.87 6.36 -6.64
C TRP A 69 -0.88 6.37 -5.47
N GLU A 70 -1.30 5.88 -4.32
CA GLU A 70 -0.45 5.74 -3.13
C GLU A 70 0.72 4.78 -3.40
N ILE A 71 0.42 3.60 -3.95
CA ILE A 71 1.44 2.61 -4.31
C ILE A 71 2.38 3.20 -5.37
N LYS A 72 1.85 3.83 -6.43
CA LYS A 72 2.68 4.45 -7.47
C LYS A 72 3.61 5.51 -6.90
N SER A 73 3.10 6.35 -6.00
CA SER A 73 3.87 7.42 -5.37
C SER A 73 4.97 6.87 -4.46
N SER A 74 4.68 5.78 -3.74
CA SER A 74 5.63 5.14 -2.82
C SER A 74 6.76 4.41 -3.54
N LEU A 75 6.47 3.84 -4.70
CA LEU A 75 7.46 3.11 -5.53
C LEU A 75 8.34 4.01 -6.39
N ARG A 76 8.04 5.30 -6.44
CA ARG A 76 8.82 6.23 -7.27
C ARG A 76 10.19 6.49 -6.69
N ALA A 77 11.23 6.11 -7.42
CA ALA A 77 12.60 6.56 -7.17
C ALA A 77 12.78 8.00 -7.67
N GLY A 78 13.52 8.80 -6.93
CA GLY A 78 13.87 10.18 -7.28
C GLY A 78 15.07 10.61 -6.45
N SER A 79 15.01 11.79 -5.84
CA SER A 79 16.01 12.23 -4.85
C SER A 79 16.05 11.34 -3.60
N ASN A 80 14.94 10.64 -3.31
CA ASN A 80 14.83 9.69 -2.21
C ASN A 80 14.64 8.26 -2.75
N LEU A 81 15.03 7.28 -1.94
CA LEU A 81 14.75 5.88 -2.21
C LEU A 81 13.24 5.62 -2.27
N PRO A 82 12.78 4.63 -3.06
CA PRO A 82 11.40 4.17 -2.99
C PRO A 82 11.08 3.61 -1.60
N ASN A 83 9.81 3.59 -1.22
CA ASN A 83 9.41 2.89 0.00
C ASN A 83 9.37 1.38 -0.23
N GLY A 84 9.73 0.60 0.80
CA GLY A 84 9.38 -0.81 0.82
C GLY A 84 7.86 -0.98 0.71
N LEU A 85 7.40 -2.04 0.05
CA LEU A 85 5.98 -2.28 -0.18
C LEU A 85 5.56 -3.62 0.42
N MET A 86 4.54 -3.58 1.28
CA MET A 86 3.94 -4.79 1.81
C MET A 86 2.41 -4.68 1.87
N GLY A 87 1.74 -5.81 1.67
CA GLY A 87 0.29 -5.95 1.79
C GLY A 87 -0.07 -6.87 2.95
N ILE A 88 -1.10 -6.50 3.70
CA ILE A 88 -1.63 -7.31 4.81
C ILE A 88 -3.13 -7.48 4.61
N SER A 89 -3.61 -8.74 4.57
CA SER A 89 -5.05 -9.00 4.51
C SER A 89 -5.75 -8.64 5.82
N LEU A 90 -6.88 -7.96 5.74
CA LEU A 90 -7.72 -7.68 6.90
C LEU A 90 -8.53 -8.92 7.30
N PRO A 91 -8.87 -9.10 8.58
CA PRO A 91 -9.59 -10.27 9.09
C PRO A 91 -10.92 -10.57 8.36
N SER A 92 -11.69 -9.53 8.03
CA SER A 92 -12.98 -9.67 7.31
C SER A 92 -12.86 -10.30 5.92
N THR A 93 -11.66 -10.40 5.36
CA THR A 93 -11.42 -11.01 4.06
C THR A 93 -11.29 -12.53 4.12
N ASN A 94 -11.09 -13.10 5.31
CA ASN A 94 -10.76 -14.52 5.52
C ASN A 94 -9.58 -14.97 4.64
N ASN A 95 -8.56 -14.12 4.50
CA ASN A 95 -7.37 -14.31 3.67
C ASN A 95 -7.65 -14.46 2.16
N LYS A 96 -8.85 -14.08 1.71
CA LYS A 96 -9.25 -14.11 0.29
C LYS A 96 -9.39 -12.67 -0.20
N VAL A 97 -8.30 -12.10 -0.66
CA VAL A 97 -8.24 -10.72 -1.17
C VAL A 97 -7.96 -10.71 -2.67
N ASN A 98 -8.49 -9.69 -3.35
CA ASN A 98 -8.01 -9.31 -4.66
C ASN A 98 -6.95 -8.22 -4.47
N LEU A 99 -5.80 -8.39 -5.09
CA LEU A 99 -4.72 -7.42 -4.98
C LEU A 99 -4.95 -6.24 -5.94
N PRO A 100 -4.54 -5.01 -5.56
CA PRO A 100 -4.42 -3.93 -6.52
C PRO A 100 -3.43 -4.31 -7.62
N GLU A 101 -3.73 -4.02 -8.88
CA GLU A 101 -2.92 -4.43 -10.04
C GLU A 101 -1.45 -4.01 -9.90
N ARG A 102 -1.18 -2.78 -9.46
CA ARG A 102 0.19 -2.30 -9.25
C ARG A 102 0.90 -3.05 -8.11
N PHE A 103 0.17 -3.43 -7.06
CA PHE A 103 0.73 -4.29 -6.02
C PHE A 103 1.08 -5.67 -6.60
N GLU A 104 0.15 -6.28 -7.33
CA GLU A 104 0.32 -7.58 -7.97
C GLU A 104 1.51 -7.60 -8.95
N SER A 105 1.73 -6.50 -9.70
CA SER A 105 2.89 -6.37 -10.60
C SER A 105 4.24 -6.35 -9.87
N ASN A 106 4.25 -6.12 -8.56
CA ASN A 106 5.46 -6.10 -7.73
C ASN A 106 5.56 -7.30 -6.77
N TRP A 107 4.57 -8.20 -6.79
CA TRP A 107 4.50 -9.39 -5.97
C TRP A 107 4.15 -10.60 -6.82
N VAL A 108 4.87 -11.70 -6.62
CA VAL A 108 4.61 -12.98 -7.31
C VAL A 108 4.47 -14.07 -6.27
N GLN A 109 3.33 -14.76 -6.29
CA GLN A 109 3.06 -15.84 -5.36
C GLN A 109 4.12 -16.95 -5.46
N GLY A 110 4.64 -17.38 -4.32
CA GLY A 110 5.64 -18.42 -4.22
C GLY A 110 7.06 -18.01 -4.58
N HIS A 111 7.29 -16.76 -5.04
CA HIS A 111 8.61 -16.24 -5.29
C HIS A 111 9.15 -15.49 -4.06
N ALA A 112 10.26 -16.00 -3.50
CA ALA A 112 10.97 -15.28 -2.44
C ALA A 112 11.55 -13.94 -2.94
N HIS A 113 11.84 -13.84 -4.24
CA HIS A 113 12.55 -12.74 -4.88
C HIS A 113 11.57 -11.84 -5.63
N CYS A 114 10.81 -11.03 -4.89
CA CYS A 114 9.99 -9.95 -5.43
C CYS A 114 10.13 -8.70 -4.55
N TYR A 115 9.76 -7.54 -5.12
CA TYR A 115 9.89 -6.28 -4.37
C TYR A 115 8.88 -6.21 -3.24
N ALA A 116 7.59 -6.42 -3.54
CA ALA A 116 6.51 -6.43 -2.57
C ALA A 116 6.37 -7.81 -1.90
N LYS A 117 5.87 -7.80 -0.68
CA LYS A 117 5.48 -9.01 0.05
C LYS A 117 4.03 -8.92 0.47
N PHE A 118 3.33 -10.06 0.44
CA PHE A 118 1.95 -10.19 0.89
C PHE A 118 1.87 -11.15 2.08
N TRP A 119 1.15 -10.72 3.12
CA TRP A 119 1.01 -11.44 4.36
C TRP A 119 -0.46 -11.51 4.80
N ASN A 120 -0.80 -12.55 5.54
CA ASN A 120 -2.04 -12.58 6.29
C ASN A 120 -1.96 -11.61 7.47
N TYR A 121 -3.07 -11.41 8.17
CA TYR A 121 -3.08 -10.56 9.37
C TYR A 121 -2.06 -11.08 10.39
N PRO A 122 -1.19 -10.23 10.96
CA PRO A 122 -0.13 -10.67 11.85
C PRO A 122 -0.70 -11.24 13.14
N THR A 123 -0.09 -12.30 13.62
CA THR A 123 -0.46 -12.95 14.89
C THR A 123 0.29 -12.37 16.09
N SER A 124 1.40 -11.70 15.82
CA SER A 124 2.23 -11.06 16.84
C SER A 124 2.85 -9.76 16.36
N THR A 125 3.31 -8.94 17.30
CA THR A 125 4.10 -7.73 17.00
C THR A 125 5.43 -8.08 16.36
N ARG A 126 6.01 -9.24 16.69
CA ARG A 126 7.27 -9.70 16.12
C ARG A 126 7.10 -10.04 14.64
N ASP A 127 6.04 -10.74 14.25
CA ASP A 127 5.78 -11.02 12.83
C ASP A 127 5.77 -9.73 12.02
N LEU A 128 5.02 -8.73 12.48
CA LEU A 128 4.92 -7.44 11.79
C LEU A 128 6.26 -6.71 11.74
N GLN A 129 7.04 -6.76 12.81
CA GLN A 129 8.38 -6.15 12.85
C GLN A 129 9.29 -6.79 11.81
N ASP A 130 9.38 -8.11 11.77
CA ASP A 130 10.22 -8.85 10.81
C ASP A 130 9.81 -8.53 9.36
N TRP A 131 8.51 -8.40 9.09
CA TRP A 131 8.00 -8.03 7.76
C TRP A 131 8.32 -6.59 7.36
N ILE A 132 8.25 -5.66 8.31
CA ILE A 132 8.64 -4.25 8.08
C ILE A 132 10.14 -4.16 7.79
N GLU A 133 10.97 -4.92 8.51
CA GLU A 133 12.42 -4.96 8.30
C GLU A 133 12.76 -5.51 6.91
N ASP A 134 12.13 -6.62 6.45
CA ASP A 134 12.29 -7.11 5.08
C ASP A 134 11.86 -6.07 4.03
N ALA A 135 10.74 -5.39 4.25
CA ALA A 135 10.28 -4.33 3.35
C ALA A 135 11.24 -3.13 3.32
N GLN A 136 11.84 -2.76 4.45
CA GLN A 136 12.89 -1.74 4.49
C GLN A 136 14.14 -2.16 3.73
N GLU A 137 14.58 -3.40 3.91
CA GLU A 137 15.75 -3.93 3.22
C GLU A 137 15.53 -3.98 1.70
N SER A 138 14.30 -4.27 1.25
CA SER A 138 13.97 -4.34 -0.17
C SER A 138 14.27 -3.04 -0.93
N ARG A 139 14.17 -1.90 -0.25
CA ARG A 139 14.50 -0.57 -0.84
C ARG A 139 15.96 -0.48 -1.29
N LEU A 140 16.84 -1.16 -0.61
CA LEU A 140 18.28 -1.13 -0.85
C LEU A 140 18.73 -2.28 -1.76
N THR A 141 18.14 -3.46 -1.56
CA THR A 141 18.64 -4.70 -2.17
C THR A 141 17.82 -5.17 -3.36
N ARG A 142 16.52 -4.79 -3.45
CA ARG A 142 15.58 -5.30 -4.47
C ARG A 142 14.90 -4.18 -5.28
N ALA A 143 15.32 -2.91 -5.17
CA ALA A 143 14.71 -1.80 -5.89
C ALA A 143 14.70 -1.98 -7.41
N TYR A 144 15.66 -2.73 -7.97
CA TYR A 144 15.74 -3.06 -9.39
C TYR A 144 14.57 -3.96 -9.88
N LEU A 145 13.82 -4.57 -8.97
CA LEU A 145 12.64 -5.38 -9.29
C LEU A 145 11.35 -4.57 -9.38
N ILE A 146 11.39 -3.27 -9.05
CA ILE A 146 10.19 -2.43 -9.06
C ILE A 146 9.61 -2.32 -10.46
N ASN A 147 8.33 -2.69 -10.58
CA ASN A 147 7.52 -2.43 -11.75
C ASN A 147 6.53 -1.28 -11.44
N ASN A 148 6.82 -0.09 -11.96
CA ASN A 148 6.02 1.12 -11.74
C ASN A 148 5.78 1.91 -13.05
N SER A 149 5.91 1.25 -14.20
CA SER A 149 5.81 1.86 -15.53
C SER A 149 4.39 2.28 -15.90
N ASP A 150 3.38 1.53 -15.44
CA ASP A 150 2.01 1.77 -15.81
C ASP A 150 1.49 3.14 -15.34
N GLY A 151 0.63 3.75 -16.15
CA GLY A 151 -0.06 4.98 -15.79
C GLY A 151 -0.89 4.84 -14.50
N MET A 152 -1.24 5.97 -13.89
CA MET A 152 -2.16 6.00 -12.75
C MET A 152 -3.57 5.64 -13.19
N LYS A 153 -4.32 4.91 -12.35
CA LYS A 153 -5.75 4.67 -12.57
C LYS A 153 -6.51 6.00 -12.62
N ARG A 154 -7.31 6.20 -13.67
CA ARG A 154 -8.14 7.41 -13.82
C ARG A 154 -9.43 7.32 -12.99
N TYR A 155 -9.99 6.13 -12.87
CA TYR A 155 -11.28 5.86 -12.24
C TYR A 155 -11.17 4.70 -11.26
N ASN A 156 -12.10 4.64 -10.33
CA ASN A 156 -12.29 3.44 -9.52
C ASN A 156 -12.73 2.27 -10.39
N GLY A 157 -12.24 1.10 -10.09
CA GLY A 157 -12.65 -0.14 -10.75
C GLY A 157 -13.93 -0.74 -10.14
N LYS A 158 -14.49 -1.70 -10.84
CA LYS A 158 -15.57 -2.54 -10.29
C LYS A 158 -14.96 -3.53 -9.28
N CYS A 159 -15.52 -3.58 -8.08
CA CYS A 159 -15.08 -4.53 -7.06
C CYS A 159 -15.46 -5.96 -7.47
N LYS A 160 -14.48 -6.85 -7.54
CA LYS A 160 -14.69 -8.27 -7.89
C LYS A 160 -15.52 -9.04 -6.86
N LYS A 161 -15.66 -8.51 -5.63
CA LYS A 161 -16.39 -9.17 -4.55
C LYS A 161 -17.84 -8.68 -4.41
N CYS A 162 -18.07 -7.36 -4.37
CA CYS A 162 -19.44 -6.81 -4.23
C CYS A 162 -20.06 -6.38 -5.55
N GLY A 163 -19.29 -6.28 -6.63
CA GLY A 163 -19.78 -5.86 -7.94
C GLY A 163 -19.98 -4.35 -8.11
N GLU A 164 -19.74 -3.55 -7.09
CA GLU A 164 -19.91 -2.10 -7.09
C GLU A 164 -18.64 -1.35 -7.46
N THR A 165 -18.79 -0.12 -7.94
CA THR A 165 -17.70 0.83 -8.14
C THR A 165 -17.63 1.75 -6.91
N HIS A 166 -16.47 1.83 -6.27
CA HIS A 166 -16.27 2.57 -5.00
C HIS A 166 -15.53 3.87 -5.21
#